data_d92634d4b325e1e3229fb81c41c2c9eb
#
_entry.id   d92634d4b325e1e3229fb81c41c2c9eb
#
_cell.length_a   1.000
_cell.length_b   1.000
_cell.length_c   1.000
_cell.angle_alpha   90.00
_cell.angle_beta   90.00
_cell.angle_gamma   90.00
#
_symmetry.space_group_name_H-M   'P 1'
#
loop_
_entity.id
_entity.type
_entity.pdbx_description
1 polymer ?
#
loop_
_entity_poly.entity_id
_entity_poly.type
_entity_poly.pdbx_seq_one_letter_code
_entity_poly.pdbx_strand_id
1 'polypeptide(L)'
;MRKLTIISLSFFVLGAYAQETDVWQILSDVTFETKTDNNQKIDVPTFGKRVQSLQGRNITLSGYLVPLSEYGGNNEFMLSSLPLNACFFCGGAGPETIVELKVKESLKFTTARITMAGTLVLNDRDPDHHIYILKDATIIH
;
A
#
# COMPACT_ATOMS: atom_id res chain seq x y z
N MET A 1 -55.34 -22.20 37.93
CA MET A 1 -53.90 -22.37 37.80
C MET A 1 -53.50 -21.88 36.40
N ARG A 2 -53.06 -20.61 36.27
CA ARG A 2 -52.63 -20.03 34.98
C ARG A 2 -51.15 -20.27 34.83
N LYS A 3 -50.75 -21.06 33.83
CA LYS A 3 -49.33 -21.29 33.48
C LYS A 3 -48.84 -20.08 32.67
N LEU A 4 -47.91 -19.33 33.23
CA LEU A 4 -47.19 -18.24 32.53
C LEU A 4 -46.04 -18.88 31.72
N THR A 5 -46.14 -18.82 30.40
CA THR A 5 -45.08 -19.25 29.50
C THR A 5 -44.19 -18.04 29.22
N ILE A 6 -42.94 -18.08 29.73
CA ILE A 6 -41.91 -17.07 29.48
C ILE A 6 -41.25 -17.41 28.13
N ILE A 7 -41.51 -16.61 27.11
CA ILE A 7 -40.82 -16.67 25.83
C ILE A 7 -39.50 -15.89 25.97
N SER A 8 -38.39 -16.63 26.05
CA SER A 8 -37.03 -16.06 26.01
C SER A 8 -36.70 -15.64 24.57
N LEU A 9 -36.68 -14.34 24.32
CA LEU A 9 -36.24 -13.77 23.03
C LEU A 9 -34.72 -13.69 23.02
N SER A 10 -34.06 -14.71 22.43
CA SER A 10 -32.63 -14.67 22.19
C SER A 10 -32.28 -13.65 21.12
N PHE A 11 -31.71 -12.54 21.55
CA PHE A 11 -31.11 -11.51 20.64
C PHE A 11 -29.82 -12.06 20.06
N PHE A 12 -29.86 -12.55 18.83
CA PHE A 12 -28.68 -12.92 18.07
C PHE A 12 -28.02 -11.64 17.58
N VAL A 13 -26.98 -11.17 18.29
CA VAL A 13 -26.12 -10.07 17.82
C VAL A 13 -25.24 -10.62 16.70
N LEU A 14 -25.65 -10.41 15.45
CA LEU A 14 -24.76 -10.58 14.30
C LEU A 14 -23.65 -9.51 14.39
N GLY A 15 -22.49 -9.87 14.93
CA GLY A 15 -21.29 -9.09 14.82
C GLY A 15 -20.93 -8.97 13.34
N ALA A 16 -21.13 -7.79 12.76
CA ALA A 16 -20.58 -7.46 11.45
C ALA A 16 -19.05 -7.41 11.58
N TYR A 17 -18.39 -8.48 11.16
CA TYR A 17 -16.94 -8.42 10.94
C TYR A 17 -16.72 -7.48 9.75
N ALA A 18 -16.32 -6.24 10.02
CA ALA A 18 -15.80 -5.36 9.01
C ALA A 18 -14.52 -6.03 8.44
N GLN A 19 -14.59 -6.55 7.23
CA GLN A 19 -13.39 -6.98 6.51
C GLN A 19 -12.54 -5.73 6.30
N GLU A 20 -11.39 -5.69 6.97
CA GLU A 20 -10.39 -4.66 6.74
C GLU A 20 -9.92 -4.84 5.28
N THR A 21 -10.31 -3.89 4.43
CA THR A 21 -9.95 -3.93 3.02
C THR A 21 -8.44 -3.73 2.94
N ASP A 22 -7.72 -4.73 2.44
CA ASP A 22 -6.29 -4.62 2.23
C ASP A 22 -5.99 -3.46 1.28
N VAL A 23 -5.25 -2.47 1.76
CA VAL A 23 -4.91 -1.27 0.99
C VAL A 23 -4.17 -1.63 -0.29
N TRP A 24 -3.36 -2.70 -0.30
CA TRP A 24 -2.70 -3.20 -1.50
C TRP A 24 -3.69 -3.60 -2.60
N GLN A 25 -4.85 -4.16 -2.23
CA GLN A 25 -5.93 -4.44 -3.19
C GLN A 25 -6.55 -3.17 -3.77
N ILE A 26 -6.56 -2.07 -3.01
CA ILE A 26 -7.00 -0.78 -3.53
C ILE A 26 -5.95 -0.22 -4.49
N LEU A 27 -4.65 -0.30 -4.15
CA LEU A 27 -3.55 0.18 -4.99
C LEU A 27 -3.46 -0.57 -6.32
N SER A 28 -3.99 -1.80 -6.43
CA SER A 28 -4.07 -2.53 -7.70
C SER A 28 -5.10 -1.97 -8.69
N ASP A 29 -5.91 -0.98 -8.30
CA ASP A 29 -6.85 -0.30 -9.19
C ASP A 29 -6.15 0.77 -10.05
N VAL A 30 -5.18 0.34 -10.85
CA VAL A 30 -4.39 1.14 -11.78
C VAL A 30 -4.18 0.37 -13.07
N THR A 31 -4.18 1.08 -14.20
CA THR A 31 -3.83 0.56 -15.51
C THR A 31 -2.66 1.34 -16.09
N PHE A 32 -1.92 0.73 -17.01
CA PHE A 32 -0.77 1.35 -17.64
C PHE A 32 -0.98 1.45 -19.14
N GLU A 33 -0.70 2.63 -19.71
CA GLU A 33 -0.68 2.86 -21.15
C GLU A 33 0.73 3.18 -21.59
N THR A 34 1.25 2.41 -22.53
CA THR A 34 2.57 2.69 -23.12
C THR A 34 2.44 3.88 -24.07
N LYS A 35 3.07 4.99 -23.76
CA LYS A 35 3.18 6.17 -24.63
C LYS A 35 4.60 6.28 -25.16
N THR A 36 4.74 6.84 -26.37
CA THR A 36 6.05 7.16 -26.94
C THR A 36 6.31 8.64 -26.76
N ASP A 37 7.31 8.97 -25.97
CA ASP A 37 7.81 10.32 -25.80
C ASP A 37 9.30 10.36 -26.17
N ASN A 38 9.70 11.31 -27.05
CA ASN A 38 11.08 11.47 -27.52
C ASN A 38 11.75 10.15 -27.95
N ASN A 39 11.03 9.28 -28.69
CA ASN A 39 11.47 7.94 -29.12
C ASN A 39 11.68 6.92 -27.99
N GLN A 40 11.30 7.23 -26.77
CA GLN A 40 11.31 6.29 -25.64
C GLN A 40 9.88 5.86 -25.32
N LYS A 41 9.73 4.56 -25.05
CA LYS A 41 8.47 4.02 -24.54
C LYS A 41 8.41 4.22 -23.05
N ILE A 42 7.39 4.91 -22.57
CA ILE A 42 7.11 5.14 -21.15
C ILE A 42 5.73 4.58 -20.83
N ASP A 43 5.62 3.89 -19.71
CA ASP A 43 4.33 3.42 -19.20
C ASP A 43 3.75 4.50 -18.26
N VAL A 44 2.61 5.04 -18.65
CA VAL A 44 1.92 6.09 -17.89
C VAL A 44 0.78 5.45 -17.12
N PRO A 45 0.71 5.63 -15.79
CA PRO A 45 -0.36 5.08 -14.98
C PRO A 45 -1.67 5.86 -15.17
N THR A 46 -2.77 5.13 -15.18
CA THR A 46 -4.12 5.67 -15.08
C THR A 46 -4.75 5.10 -13.82
N PHE A 47 -4.89 5.95 -12.81
CA PHE A 47 -5.42 5.56 -11.50
C PHE A 47 -6.93 5.40 -11.54
N GLY A 48 -7.45 4.28 -11.07
CA GLY A 48 -8.87 4.03 -10.90
C GLY A 48 -9.47 4.84 -9.74
N LYS A 49 -10.80 4.89 -9.67
CA LYS A 49 -11.52 5.69 -8.66
C LYS A 49 -11.20 5.28 -7.22
N ARG A 50 -10.94 4.00 -6.96
CA ARG A 50 -10.60 3.50 -5.63
C ARG A 50 -9.25 4.07 -5.16
N VAL A 51 -8.24 4.03 -5.99
CA VAL A 51 -6.91 4.60 -5.71
C VAL A 51 -7.00 6.12 -5.58
N GLN A 52 -7.70 6.79 -6.50
CA GLN A 52 -7.87 8.25 -6.44
C GLN A 52 -8.49 8.71 -5.11
N SER A 53 -9.38 7.92 -4.52
CA SER A 53 -9.98 8.24 -3.22
C SER A 53 -8.98 8.25 -2.05
N LEU A 54 -7.80 7.65 -2.23
CA LEU A 54 -6.73 7.61 -1.23
C LEU A 54 -5.72 8.77 -1.38
N GLN A 55 -5.78 9.55 -2.46
CA GLN A 55 -4.89 10.69 -2.67
C GLN A 55 -4.94 11.66 -1.48
N GLY A 56 -3.77 11.96 -0.91
CA GLY A 56 -3.63 12.88 0.21
C GLY A 56 -4.13 12.34 1.55
N ARG A 57 -4.56 11.08 1.62
CA ARG A 57 -5.02 10.45 2.86
C ARG A 57 -3.88 9.78 3.61
N ASN A 58 -3.99 9.78 4.93
CA ASN A 58 -3.13 8.94 5.76
C ASN A 58 -3.61 7.49 5.64
N ILE A 59 -2.70 6.61 5.20
CA ILE A 59 -2.96 5.17 5.02
C ILE A 59 -1.95 4.36 5.81
N THR A 60 -2.30 3.11 6.06
CA THR A 60 -1.44 2.12 6.71
C THR A 60 -1.20 0.97 5.76
N LEU A 61 0.07 0.59 5.58
CA LEU A 61 0.51 -0.50 4.72
C LEU A 61 1.46 -1.42 5.47
N SER A 62 1.26 -2.72 5.33
CA SER A 62 2.19 -3.73 5.85
C SER A 62 2.94 -4.39 4.70
N GLY A 63 4.26 -4.45 4.79
CA GLY A 63 5.08 -4.99 3.72
C GLY A 63 6.54 -5.20 4.14
N TYR A 64 7.40 -5.34 3.14
CA TYR A 64 8.82 -5.61 3.29
C TYR A 64 9.64 -4.44 2.76
N LEU A 65 10.69 -4.06 3.48
CA LEU A 65 11.61 -3.01 3.02
C LEU A 65 12.47 -3.51 1.86
N VAL A 66 12.57 -2.68 0.83
CA VAL A 66 13.47 -2.86 -0.30
C VAL A 66 14.40 -1.66 -0.35
N PRO A 67 15.71 -1.84 -0.10
CA PRO A 67 16.67 -0.73 -0.18
C PRO A 67 16.90 -0.33 -1.64
N LEU A 68 16.96 0.97 -1.91
CA LEU A 68 17.25 1.50 -3.26
C LEU A 68 18.75 1.64 -3.54
N SER A 69 19.58 1.63 -2.49
CA SER A 69 21.04 1.67 -2.62
C SER A 69 21.67 0.42 -2.02
N GLU A 70 22.72 -0.11 -2.66
CA GLU A 70 23.46 -1.28 -2.18
C GLU A 70 24.09 -1.09 -0.79
N TYR A 71 24.26 0.14 -0.35
CA TYR A 71 24.92 0.48 0.90
C TYR A 71 23.98 1.02 1.99
N GLY A 72 22.67 1.07 1.74
CA GLY A 72 21.68 1.52 2.74
C GLY A 72 21.91 2.95 3.29
N GLY A 73 22.72 3.77 2.59
CA GLY A 73 23.29 5.00 3.14
C GLY A 73 22.36 6.20 3.25
N ASN A 74 21.21 6.23 2.58
CA ASN A 74 20.42 7.46 2.45
C ASN A 74 18.94 7.34 2.87
N ASN A 75 18.57 6.33 3.64
CA ASN A 75 17.14 6.12 4.02
C ASN A 75 16.18 6.03 2.82
N GLU A 76 16.68 5.62 1.67
CA GLU A 76 15.90 5.44 0.46
C GLU A 76 15.40 3.99 0.42
N PHE A 77 14.14 3.83 0.77
CA PHE A 77 13.48 2.53 0.79
C PHE A 77 12.19 2.58 -0.02
N MET A 78 11.86 1.43 -0.60
CA MET A 78 10.50 1.12 -1.02
C MET A 78 9.87 0.17 0.00
N LEU A 79 8.56 0.22 0.13
CA LEU A 79 7.78 -0.80 0.81
C LEU A 79 7.14 -1.69 -0.24
N SER A 80 7.38 -2.99 -0.18
CA SER A 80 6.82 -3.98 -1.09
C SER A 80 5.77 -4.83 -0.38
N SER A 81 4.67 -5.13 -1.06
CA SER A 81 3.67 -6.09 -0.58
C SER A 81 4.22 -7.53 -0.53
N LEU A 82 5.26 -7.80 -1.31
CA LEU A 82 5.89 -9.11 -1.46
C LEU A 82 7.32 -9.12 -0.90
N PRO A 83 7.80 -10.27 -0.43
CA PRO A 83 9.20 -10.43 -0.02
C PRO A 83 10.18 -10.06 -1.12
N LEU A 84 11.40 -9.69 -0.75
CA LEU A 84 12.43 -9.15 -1.65
C LEU A 84 12.69 -10.03 -2.88
N ASN A 85 12.66 -11.36 -2.73
CA ASN A 85 12.87 -12.33 -3.81
C ASN A 85 11.71 -12.44 -4.80
N ALA A 86 10.55 -11.88 -4.49
CA ALA A 86 9.34 -11.92 -5.33
C ALA A 86 8.81 -10.52 -5.67
N CYS A 87 9.54 -9.45 -5.32
CA CYS A 87 9.10 -8.07 -5.49
C CYS A 87 9.22 -7.59 -6.95
N PHE A 88 8.72 -6.37 -7.20
CA PHE A 88 8.76 -5.73 -8.52
C PHE A 88 10.17 -5.68 -9.14
N PHE A 89 11.20 -5.35 -8.38
CA PHE A 89 12.58 -5.25 -8.90
C PHE A 89 13.18 -6.58 -9.35
N CYS A 90 12.62 -7.70 -8.89
CA CYS A 90 12.98 -9.05 -9.35
C CYS A 90 12.14 -9.51 -10.55
N GLY A 91 11.22 -8.67 -11.05
CA GLY A 91 10.30 -9.00 -12.15
C GLY A 91 9.15 -9.93 -11.73
N GLY A 92 8.92 -10.12 -10.42
CA GLY A 92 7.88 -11.01 -9.90
C GLY A 92 6.50 -10.37 -9.78
N ALA A 93 6.38 -9.03 -9.90
CA ALA A 93 5.13 -8.31 -9.69
C ALA A 93 5.11 -6.98 -10.44
N GLY A 94 3.95 -6.34 -10.54
CA GLY A 94 3.79 -5.03 -11.16
C GLY A 94 4.16 -3.86 -10.25
N PRO A 95 4.28 -2.65 -10.80
CA PRO A 95 4.65 -1.45 -10.04
C PRO A 95 3.61 -1.05 -8.97
N GLU A 96 2.38 -1.54 -9.05
CA GLU A 96 1.33 -1.33 -8.05
C GLU A 96 1.60 -2.07 -6.73
N THR A 97 2.59 -2.96 -6.69
CA THR A 97 2.95 -3.75 -5.50
C THR A 97 4.02 -3.11 -4.63
N ILE A 98 4.50 -1.93 -5.00
CA ILE A 98 5.52 -1.20 -4.25
C ILE A 98 5.13 0.27 -4.05
N VAL A 99 5.64 0.87 -2.96
CA VAL A 99 5.42 2.26 -2.59
C VAL A 99 6.75 2.88 -2.19
N GLU A 100 7.09 4.04 -2.74
CA GLU A 100 8.26 4.82 -2.36
C GLU A 100 8.06 5.43 -0.97
N LEU A 101 9.01 5.26 -0.07
CA LEU A 101 8.94 5.81 1.29
C LEU A 101 9.69 7.13 1.40
N LYS A 102 9.01 8.19 1.82
CA LYS A 102 9.62 9.43 2.33
C LYS A 102 9.45 9.45 3.85
N VAL A 103 10.48 8.95 4.53
CA VAL A 103 10.42 8.72 5.99
C VAL A 103 10.73 9.99 6.78
N LYS A 104 10.11 10.14 7.95
CA LYS A 104 10.43 11.22 8.90
C LYS A 104 11.71 10.94 9.66
N GLU A 105 11.94 9.68 10.00
CA GLU A 105 13.07 9.24 10.80
C GLU A 105 13.85 8.16 10.06
N SER A 106 15.13 8.05 10.38
CA SER A 106 16.00 7.05 9.80
C SER A 106 15.48 5.63 10.05
N LEU A 107 15.32 4.84 8.98
CA LEU A 107 14.93 3.44 9.06
C LEU A 107 16.15 2.54 9.08
N LYS A 108 16.11 1.51 9.93
CA LYS A 108 17.05 0.39 9.84
C LYS A 108 16.45 -0.68 8.93
N PHE A 109 17.26 -1.15 7.99
CA PHE A 109 16.85 -2.26 7.13
C PHE A 109 16.53 -3.51 7.96
N THR A 110 15.44 -4.18 7.61
CA THR A 110 15.04 -5.47 8.15
C THR A 110 14.38 -6.31 7.07
N THR A 111 14.53 -7.60 7.15
CA THR A 111 13.84 -8.57 6.28
C THR A 111 12.47 -8.97 6.84
N ALA A 112 12.16 -8.56 8.06
CA ALA A 112 10.84 -8.79 8.64
C ALA A 112 9.77 -7.93 7.96
N ARG A 113 8.53 -8.42 7.96
CA ARG A 113 7.38 -7.63 7.54
C ARG A 113 7.11 -6.54 8.57
N ILE A 114 7.01 -5.31 8.12
CA ILE A 114 6.75 -4.13 8.96
C ILE A 114 5.45 -3.46 8.54
N THR A 115 4.92 -2.61 9.41
CA THR A 115 3.76 -1.77 9.13
C THR A 115 4.17 -0.31 9.15
N MET A 116 3.81 0.41 8.09
CA MET A 116 4.10 1.83 7.90
C MET A 116 2.82 2.62 7.76
N ALA A 117 2.77 3.80 8.34
CA ALA A 117 1.71 4.78 8.08
C ALA A 117 2.29 6.06 7.49
N GLY A 118 1.52 6.71 6.65
CA GLY A 118 1.90 7.98 6.03
C GLY A 118 0.85 8.49 5.06
N THR A 119 1.11 9.63 4.46
CA THR A 119 0.21 10.25 3.49
C THR A 119 0.49 9.74 2.09
N LEU A 120 -0.49 9.11 1.45
CA LEU A 120 -0.36 8.63 0.08
C LEU A 120 -0.40 9.78 -0.92
N VAL A 121 0.56 9.79 -1.82
CA VAL A 121 0.61 10.68 -2.99
C VAL A 121 0.67 9.83 -4.25
N LEU A 122 -0.24 10.09 -5.17
CA LEU A 122 -0.27 9.51 -6.51
C LEU A 122 0.60 10.35 -7.45
N ASN A 123 1.51 9.69 -8.15
CA ASN A 123 2.43 10.35 -9.08
C ASN A 123 2.24 9.78 -10.49
N ASP A 124 1.74 10.62 -11.39
CA ASP A 124 1.54 10.30 -12.81
C ASP A 124 2.42 11.14 -13.75
N ARG A 125 3.29 12.00 -13.21
CA ARG A 125 3.99 13.03 -13.97
C ARG A 125 5.50 13.04 -13.82
N ASP A 126 6.00 12.69 -12.63
CA ASP A 126 7.41 12.77 -12.32
C ASP A 126 8.06 11.39 -12.48
N PRO A 127 8.85 11.16 -13.56
CA PRO A 127 9.46 9.87 -13.83
C PRO A 127 10.59 9.52 -12.85
N ASP A 128 11.10 10.49 -12.08
CA ASP A 128 12.17 10.27 -11.10
C ASP A 128 11.64 9.64 -9.80
N HIS A 129 10.31 9.58 -9.66
CA HIS A 129 9.63 9.01 -8.51
C HIS A 129 8.67 7.89 -8.89
N HIS A 130 8.42 6.99 -7.94
CA HIS A 130 7.46 5.91 -8.13
C HIS A 130 6.02 6.44 -8.22
N ILE A 131 5.12 5.64 -8.84
CA ILE A 131 3.69 6.00 -9.00
C ILE A 131 2.95 6.19 -7.68
N TYR A 132 3.41 5.51 -6.62
CA TYR A 132 2.91 5.65 -5.26
C TYR A 132 4.04 6.13 -4.34
N ILE A 133 3.79 7.21 -3.61
CA ILE A 133 4.72 7.78 -2.65
C ILE A 133 4.01 7.88 -1.29
N LEU A 134 4.60 7.31 -0.25
CA LEU A 134 4.12 7.46 1.13
C LEU A 134 4.95 8.53 1.82
N LYS A 135 4.39 9.74 1.93
CA LYS A 135 5.04 10.88 2.59
C LYS A 135 4.86 10.82 4.10
N ASP A 136 5.83 11.41 4.80
CA ASP A 136 5.85 11.45 6.26
C ASP A 136 5.70 10.07 6.89
N ALA A 137 6.30 9.07 6.25
CA ALA A 137 6.14 7.67 6.61
C ALA A 137 6.81 7.37 7.96
N THR A 138 6.10 6.64 8.82
CA THR A 138 6.55 6.19 10.14
C THR A 138 6.22 4.73 10.35
N ILE A 139 7.07 4.01 11.11
CA ILE A 139 6.75 2.63 11.54
C ILE A 139 5.65 2.68 12.60
N ILE A 140 4.68 1.78 12.47
CA ILE A 140 3.67 1.49 13.50
C ILE A 140 4.04 0.18 14.19
N HIS A 141 4.13 0.19 15.51
CA HIS A 141 4.42 -0.94 16.38
C HIS A 141 3.15 -1.61 16.88
#